data_d75f846ea8a341486d7cb9fd7bf96a76
#
_entry.id   d75f846ea8a341486d7cb9fd7bf96a76
#
_cell.length_a   1.000
_cell.length_b   1.000
_cell.length_c   1.000
_cell.angle_alpha   90.00
_cell.angle_beta   90.00
_cell.angle_gamma   90.00
#
_symmetry.space_group_name_H-M   'P 1'
#
loop_
_entity.id
_entity.type
_entity.pdbx_description
1 polymer ?
#
loop_
_entity_poly.entity_id
_entity_poly.type
_entity_poly.pdbx_seq_one_letter_code
_entity_poly.pdbx_strand_id
1 'polypeptide(L)'
;MMSGCEKNPSDDPVSGGVIDHSDPSAPKEIKSKELVSMETGFYRYETDPAEGGYRYSFSLKPIDGKLTLTENKRYQIDCEVEEAVLDKVEEIIEQYDLVQWNGKNRYTSGLPEEYSPYYLSAEYASGERLYFYLDGDPEAEWSGALLKFFREVFAVNGHPQVLPPEESYVFTRFDFAFNEGETFYSYGNILMPGKDTDYITCLHKYVWSLDGPEEEDLTIMVPDGYFARVKELVEECNLYELTNWSIMPPTFHPGDADYYGFTLETADGRQFSGWYEGGEIPPEMNAVKEKVVAFLDPIFEEGEEYSADFE
;
A
#
# COMPACT_ATOMS: atom_id res chain seq x y z
N MET A 1 13.64 -60.95 -12.52
CA MET A 1 14.21 -59.62 -12.22
C MET A 1 13.11 -58.63 -12.44
N MET A 2 12.49 -58.13 -11.37
CA MET A 2 11.48 -57.09 -11.44
C MET A 2 12.22 -55.75 -11.22
N SER A 3 12.19 -54.91 -12.26
CA SER A 3 12.70 -53.55 -12.20
C SER A 3 11.70 -52.69 -11.41
N GLY A 4 12.07 -52.28 -10.22
CA GLY A 4 11.30 -51.33 -9.45
C GLY A 4 11.48 -49.92 -10.09
N CYS A 5 10.40 -49.33 -10.54
CA CYS A 5 10.36 -47.91 -10.83
C CYS A 5 10.56 -47.14 -9.52
N GLU A 6 11.71 -46.49 -9.37
CA GLU A 6 11.91 -45.47 -8.34
C GLU A 6 10.98 -44.28 -8.69
N LYS A 7 10.01 -44.00 -7.83
CA LYS A 7 9.21 -42.81 -7.90
C LYS A 7 10.12 -41.58 -7.61
N ASN A 8 10.14 -40.67 -8.53
CA ASN A 8 10.79 -39.38 -8.35
C ASN A 8 10.12 -38.61 -7.19
N PRO A 9 10.85 -38.08 -6.21
CA PRO A 9 10.27 -37.36 -5.06
C PRO A 9 9.56 -36.05 -5.43
N SER A 10 9.61 -35.63 -6.70
CA SER A 10 8.97 -34.40 -7.19
C SER A 10 7.51 -34.57 -7.63
N ASP A 11 6.95 -35.81 -7.61
CA ASP A 11 5.59 -36.11 -8.04
C ASP A 11 4.60 -36.31 -6.89
N ASP A 12 4.96 -36.01 -5.65
CA ASP A 12 3.98 -35.93 -4.58
C ASP A 12 3.13 -34.66 -4.80
N PRO A 13 1.81 -34.80 -4.98
CA PRO A 13 0.95 -33.62 -4.97
C PRO A 13 1.20 -32.94 -3.64
N VAL A 14 1.45 -31.63 -3.67
CA VAL A 14 1.53 -30.79 -2.47
C VAL A 14 0.16 -30.90 -1.83
N SER A 15 -0.05 -31.89 -0.97
CA SER A 15 -1.27 -32.05 -0.21
C SER A 15 -1.22 -30.98 0.87
N GLY A 16 -1.94 -29.86 0.65
CA GLY A 16 -2.15 -28.86 1.65
C GLY A 16 -2.69 -29.50 2.92
N GLY A 17 -1.85 -29.63 3.93
CA GLY A 17 -2.24 -30.17 5.23
C GLY A 17 -2.96 -29.11 6.05
N VAL A 18 -3.94 -29.54 6.84
CA VAL A 18 -4.54 -28.67 7.86
C VAL A 18 -3.57 -28.52 9.03
N ILE A 19 -3.25 -27.30 9.39
CA ILE A 19 -2.45 -26.94 10.56
C ILE A 19 -3.42 -26.41 11.62
N ASP A 20 -3.42 -27.01 12.81
CA ASP A 20 -4.33 -26.65 13.90
C ASP A 20 -3.57 -26.45 15.20
N HIS A 21 -3.54 -25.20 15.66
CA HIS A 21 -2.96 -24.74 16.92
C HIS A 21 -4.02 -24.10 17.80
N SER A 22 -5.29 -24.44 17.61
CA SER A 22 -6.40 -23.84 18.34
C SER A 22 -6.32 -24.12 19.85
N ASP A 23 -6.67 -23.10 20.65
CA ASP A 23 -6.86 -23.19 22.07
C ASP A 23 -8.37 -23.34 22.41
N PRO A 24 -8.86 -24.54 22.69
CA PRO A 24 -10.27 -24.75 23.03
C PRO A 24 -10.67 -24.16 24.39
N SER A 25 -9.69 -23.77 25.21
CA SER A 25 -9.93 -23.14 26.53
C SER A 25 -10.07 -21.61 26.44
N ALA A 26 -9.82 -21.01 25.26
CA ALA A 26 -9.94 -19.57 25.09
C ALA A 26 -11.38 -19.10 25.38
N PRO A 27 -11.54 -18.01 26.14
CA PRO A 27 -12.88 -17.50 26.51
C PRO A 27 -13.72 -17.18 25.29
N LYS A 28 -15.00 -17.56 25.30
CA LYS A 28 -16.00 -17.21 24.27
C LYS A 28 -16.85 -16.01 24.68
N GLU A 29 -16.43 -15.30 25.71
CA GLU A 29 -17.04 -14.08 26.19
C GLU A 29 -15.92 -13.14 26.64
N ILE A 30 -15.90 -11.92 26.14
CA ILE A 30 -15.06 -10.80 26.59
C ILE A 30 -15.95 -9.88 27.43
N LYS A 31 -15.59 -9.66 28.68
CA LYS A 31 -16.38 -8.86 29.64
C LYS A 31 -16.07 -7.37 29.52
N SER A 32 -14.81 -7.04 29.22
CA SER A 32 -14.43 -5.66 28.98
C SER A 32 -14.97 -5.20 27.64
N LYS A 33 -15.40 -3.94 27.59
CA LYS A 33 -15.75 -3.26 26.33
C LYS A 33 -14.73 -2.17 25.98
N GLU A 34 -13.70 -2.04 26.78
CA GLU A 34 -12.62 -1.07 26.58
C GLU A 34 -11.50 -1.73 25.79
N LEU A 35 -11.61 -1.63 24.48
CA LEU A 35 -10.56 -2.05 23.54
C LEU A 35 -9.37 -1.10 23.65
N VAL A 36 -8.15 -1.63 23.71
CA VAL A 36 -6.89 -0.86 23.82
C VAL A 36 -6.10 -0.89 22.54
N SER A 37 -6.09 -2.05 21.87
CA SER A 37 -5.39 -2.22 20.60
C SER A 37 -6.00 -3.33 19.77
N MET A 38 -5.77 -3.24 18.45
CA MET A 38 -6.19 -4.26 17.49
C MET A 38 -5.20 -4.38 16.36
N GLU A 39 -4.99 -5.61 15.89
CA GLU A 39 -4.29 -5.93 14.65
C GLU A 39 -5.12 -6.91 13.84
N THR A 40 -5.16 -6.73 12.53
CA THR A 40 -5.92 -7.61 11.63
C THR A 40 -5.27 -7.72 10.26
N GLY A 41 -5.51 -8.84 9.60
CA GLY A 41 -5.13 -9.02 8.20
C GLY A 41 -6.12 -9.95 7.51
N PHE A 42 -6.48 -9.61 6.28
CA PHE A 42 -7.43 -10.35 5.45
C PHE A 42 -7.21 -10.04 3.97
N TYR A 43 -7.74 -10.90 3.11
CA TYR A 43 -7.82 -10.67 1.66
C TYR A 43 -9.25 -10.29 1.28
N ARG A 44 -9.42 -9.36 0.33
CA ARG A 44 -10.74 -9.00 -0.20
C ARG A 44 -10.67 -8.63 -1.67
N TYR A 45 -11.74 -8.95 -2.39
CA TYR A 45 -12.05 -8.32 -3.69
C TYR A 45 -12.55 -6.89 -3.45
N GLU A 46 -12.15 -5.93 -4.30
CA GLU A 46 -12.61 -4.56 -4.15
C GLU A 46 -13.97 -4.32 -4.80
N THR A 47 -14.14 -4.74 -6.04
CA THR A 47 -15.36 -4.55 -6.83
C THR A 47 -15.83 -5.85 -7.48
N ASP A 48 -15.00 -6.46 -8.34
CA ASP A 48 -15.31 -7.68 -9.07
C ASP A 48 -14.24 -8.75 -8.77
N PRO A 49 -14.63 -9.97 -8.35
CA PRO A 49 -13.67 -11.06 -8.18
C PRO A 49 -12.83 -11.37 -9.43
N ALA A 50 -13.32 -11.02 -10.63
CA ALA A 50 -12.57 -11.18 -11.87
C ALA A 50 -11.39 -10.20 -12.01
N GLU A 51 -11.44 -9.07 -11.33
CA GLU A 51 -10.38 -8.06 -11.30
C GLU A 51 -9.28 -8.36 -10.26
N GLY A 52 -9.45 -9.43 -9.51
CA GLY A 52 -8.56 -9.80 -8.42
C GLY A 52 -8.94 -9.14 -7.10
N GLY A 53 -8.06 -9.25 -6.12
CA GLY A 53 -8.27 -8.70 -4.79
C GLY A 53 -6.94 -8.42 -4.11
N TYR A 54 -7.03 -7.90 -2.88
CA TYR A 54 -5.87 -7.40 -2.15
C TYR A 54 -5.80 -7.95 -0.74
N ARG A 55 -4.58 -8.12 -0.27
CA ARG A 55 -4.32 -8.40 1.13
C ARG A 55 -4.20 -7.09 1.90
N TYR A 56 -5.08 -6.91 2.86
CA TYR A 56 -5.08 -5.79 3.80
C TYR A 56 -4.48 -6.21 5.13
N SER A 57 -3.75 -5.30 5.77
CA SER A 57 -3.27 -5.47 7.13
C SER A 57 -3.30 -4.13 7.85
N PHE A 58 -3.97 -4.11 8.99
CA PHE A 58 -4.13 -2.91 9.81
C PHE A 58 -3.68 -3.15 11.24
N SER A 59 -3.15 -2.11 11.88
CA SER A 59 -2.98 -2.05 13.32
C SER A 59 -3.55 -0.76 13.89
N LEU A 60 -4.22 -0.85 15.01
CA LEU A 60 -4.76 0.28 15.78
C LEU A 60 -4.21 0.15 17.20
N LYS A 61 -3.26 1.00 17.55
CA LYS A 61 -2.56 0.92 18.84
C LYS A 61 -1.91 2.25 19.23
N PRO A 62 -1.61 2.47 20.52
CA PRO A 62 -0.83 3.62 20.94
C PRO A 62 0.60 3.55 20.37
N ILE A 63 1.04 4.63 19.70
CA ILE A 63 2.42 4.87 19.27
C ILE A 63 2.82 6.24 19.85
N ASP A 64 3.89 6.29 20.63
CA ASP A 64 4.36 7.52 21.31
C ASP A 64 3.27 8.24 22.14
N GLY A 65 2.36 7.46 22.72
CA GLY A 65 1.26 7.95 23.56
C GLY A 65 0.04 8.48 22.79
N LYS A 66 0.00 8.31 21.48
CA LYS A 66 -1.10 8.67 20.60
C LYS A 66 -1.69 7.44 19.96
N LEU A 67 -3.03 7.33 19.97
CA LEU A 67 -3.69 6.25 19.26
C LEU A 67 -3.49 6.41 17.77
N THR A 68 -2.92 5.39 17.13
CA THR A 68 -2.56 5.42 15.72
C THR A 68 -3.17 4.24 14.99
N LEU A 69 -3.88 4.52 13.91
CA LEU A 69 -4.30 3.53 12.93
C LEU A 69 -3.23 3.45 11.84
N THR A 70 -2.71 2.26 11.62
CA THR A 70 -1.68 2.00 10.61
C THR A 70 -2.23 1.02 9.57
N GLU A 71 -2.09 1.33 8.30
CA GLU A 71 -2.20 0.35 7.22
C GLU A 71 -0.80 -0.18 6.87
N ASN A 72 -0.59 -1.47 7.11
CA ASN A 72 0.70 -2.12 6.83
C ASN A 72 0.71 -2.62 5.38
N LYS A 73 1.11 -1.78 4.46
CA LYS A 73 1.40 -2.11 3.05
C LYS A 73 2.90 -1.95 2.78
N ARG A 74 3.29 -2.04 1.51
CA ARG A 74 4.68 -1.78 1.08
C ARG A 74 5.20 -0.42 1.59
N TYR A 75 4.30 0.55 1.71
CA TYR A 75 4.52 1.81 2.41
C TYR A 75 3.54 1.86 3.57
N GLN A 76 4.04 2.01 4.78
CA GLN A 76 3.23 2.14 5.97
C GLN A 76 2.52 3.50 5.96
N ILE A 77 1.21 3.50 6.17
CA ILE A 77 0.41 4.71 6.29
C ILE A 77 -0.07 4.80 7.74
N ASP A 78 0.33 5.84 8.43
CA ASP A 78 -0.03 6.09 9.82
C ASP A 78 -1.01 7.26 9.93
N CYS A 79 -2.00 7.10 10.78
CA CYS A 79 -3.03 8.09 11.02
C CYS A 79 -3.31 8.20 12.52
N GLU A 80 -3.05 9.37 13.12
CA GLU A 80 -3.45 9.65 14.49
C GLU A 80 -4.98 9.74 14.58
N VAL A 81 -5.59 9.02 15.50
CA VAL A 81 -7.06 8.92 15.62
C VAL A 81 -7.53 9.10 17.06
N GLU A 82 -8.81 9.40 17.22
CA GLU A 82 -9.46 9.50 18.53
C GLU A 82 -9.88 8.12 19.07
N GLU A 83 -10.06 8.01 20.40
CA GLU A 83 -10.48 6.77 21.07
C GLU A 83 -11.82 6.23 20.55
N ALA A 84 -12.70 7.08 20.03
CA ALA A 84 -13.95 6.68 19.39
C ALA A 84 -13.78 5.69 18.23
N VAL A 85 -12.58 5.62 17.64
CA VAL A 85 -12.26 4.62 16.61
C VAL A 85 -12.17 3.21 17.21
N LEU A 86 -11.67 3.07 18.44
CA LEU A 86 -11.67 1.79 19.17
C LEU A 86 -13.10 1.33 19.50
N ASP A 87 -13.97 2.26 19.93
CA ASP A 87 -15.37 1.94 20.23
C ASP A 87 -16.07 1.40 18.97
N LYS A 88 -15.80 1.99 17.81
CA LYS A 88 -16.39 1.54 16.54
C LYS A 88 -15.86 0.18 16.09
N VAL A 89 -14.60 -0.11 16.33
CA VAL A 89 -14.03 -1.45 16.09
C VAL A 89 -14.70 -2.49 17.02
N GLU A 90 -14.90 -2.16 18.31
CA GLU A 90 -15.61 -3.04 19.24
C GLU A 90 -17.06 -3.30 18.80
N GLU A 91 -17.78 -2.28 18.31
CA GLU A 91 -19.12 -2.49 17.73
C GLU A 91 -19.10 -3.50 16.56
N ILE A 92 -18.07 -3.45 15.71
CA ILE A 92 -17.92 -4.40 14.59
C ILE A 92 -17.63 -5.80 15.14
N ILE A 93 -16.74 -5.94 16.13
CA ILE A 93 -16.44 -7.23 16.78
C ILE A 93 -17.74 -7.84 17.37
N GLU A 94 -18.56 -7.04 18.02
CA GLU A 94 -19.85 -7.47 18.58
C GLU A 94 -20.86 -7.82 17.48
N GLN A 95 -21.03 -6.96 16.49
CA GLN A 95 -21.99 -7.13 15.39
C GLN A 95 -21.82 -8.46 14.67
N TYR A 96 -20.57 -8.88 14.47
CA TYR A 96 -20.24 -10.11 13.77
C TYR A 96 -19.90 -11.29 14.69
N ASP A 97 -20.12 -11.13 16.01
CA ASP A 97 -19.87 -12.15 17.04
C ASP A 97 -18.48 -12.80 16.94
N LEU A 98 -17.45 -11.98 16.65
CA LEU A 98 -16.10 -12.48 16.40
C LEU A 98 -15.47 -13.15 17.63
N VAL A 99 -15.97 -12.84 18.83
CA VAL A 99 -15.52 -13.46 20.08
C VAL A 99 -15.72 -14.97 20.09
N GLN A 100 -16.71 -15.49 19.35
CA GLN A 100 -16.91 -16.94 19.20
C GLN A 100 -15.76 -17.64 18.48
N TRP A 101 -14.93 -16.88 17.76
CA TRP A 101 -13.75 -17.40 17.09
C TRP A 101 -12.49 -17.37 17.96
N ASN A 102 -12.56 -16.75 19.14
CA ASN A 102 -11.41 -16.63 20.05
C ASN A 102 -10.74 -17.99 20.29
N GLY A 103 -9.42 -18.02 20.18
CA GLY A 103 -8.60 -19.22 20.33
C GLY A 103 -8.58 -20.16 19.11
N LYS A 104 -9.35 -19.89 18.05
CA LYS A 104 -9.22 -20.64 16.80
C LYS A 104 -7.92 -20.23 16.11
N ASN A 105 -7.07 -21.23 15.83
CA ASN A 105 -5.84 -21.04 15.06
C ASN A 105 -5.68 -22.25 14.13
N ARG A 106 -6.42 -22.25 13.02
CA ARG A 106 -6.50 -23.36 12.10
C ARG A 106 -6.56 -22.88 10.67
N TYR A 107 -5.65 -23.38 9.84
CA TYR A 107 -5.57 -23.03 8.43
C TYR A 107 -5.06 -24.18 7.58
N THR A 108 -5.33 -24.10 6.29
CA THR A 108 -4.91 -25.10 5.30
C THR A 108 -3.69 -24.56 4.53
N SER A 109 -2.59 -25.32 4.53
CA SER A 109 -1.40 -24.96 3.76
C SER A 109 -1.64 -25.17 2.26
N GLY A 110 -1.13 -24.21 1.43
CA GLY A 110 -1.19 -24.32 -0.03
C GLY A 110 -2.50 -23.87 -0.66
N LEU A 111 -3.34 -23.14 0.08
CA LEU A 111 -4.47 -22.44 -0.51
C LEU A 111 -4.00 -21.29 -1.41
N PRO A 112 -4.77 -20.93 -2.46
CA PRO A 112 -4.57 -19.71 -3.22
C PRO A 112 -4.60 -18.45 -2.33
N GLU A 113 -4.05 -17.35 -2.82
CA GLU A 113 -3.87 -16.13 -2.04
C GLU A 113 -5.18 -15.56 -1.49
N GLU A 114 -6.25 -15.63 -2.27
CA GLU A 114 -7.60 -15.20 -1.88
C GLU A 114 -8.16 -15.94 -0.66
N TYR A 115 -7.70 -17.16 -0.40
CA TYR A 115 -8.05 -17.95 0.78
C TYR A 115 -6.95 -17.98 1.83
N SER A 116 -5.92 -17.13 1.69
CA SER A 116 -4.88 -16.99 2.72
C SER A 116 -5.51 -16.70 4.06
N PRO A 117 -4.93 -17.23 5.17
CA PRO A 117 -5.52 -17.02 6.48
C PRO A 117 -5.73 -15.54 6.79
N TYR A 118 -6.92 -15.24 7.30
CA TYR A 118 -7.22 -13.98 7.94
C TYR A 118 -7.03 -14.08 9.45
N TYR A 119 -6.75 -12.98 10.09
CA TYR A 119 -6.59 -12.93 11.53
C TYR A 119 -7.16 -11.64 12.12
N LEU A 120 -7.49 -11.72 13.39
CA LEU A 120 -7.74 -10.58 14.25
C LEU A 120 -7.14 -10.85 15.62
N SER A 121 -6.41 -9.88 16.14
CA SER A 121 -5.87 -9.84 17.49
C SER A 121 -6.34 -8.55 18.15
N ALA A 122 -7.00 -8.63 19.28
CA ALA A 122 -7.48 -7.47 20.03
C ALA A 122 -7.14 -7.63 21.52
N GLU A 123 -6.71 -6.54 22.13
CA GLU A 123 -6.40 -6.47 23.57
C GLU A 123 -7.33 -5.47 24.25
N TYR A 124 -7.79 -5.84 25.44
CA TYR A 124 -8.73 -5.07 26.25
C TYR A 124 -8.06 -4.55 27.53
N ALA A 125 -8.53 -3.44 28.07
CA ALA A 125 -7.99 -2.84 29.30
C ALA A 125 -8.03 -3.77 30.50
N SER A 126 -8.94 -4.74 30.53
CA SER A 126 -9.00 -5.82 31.52
C SER A 126 -7.85 -6.83 31.43
N GLY A 127 -7.08 -6.82 30.36
CA GLY A 127 -6.10 -7.84 30.00
C GLY A 127 -6.71 -9.04 29.28
N GLU A 128 -8.01 -9.02 28.99
CA GLU A 128 -8.64 -10.03 28.14
C GLU A 128 -8.14 -9.85 26.70
N ARG A 129 -8.15 -10.96 25.92
CA ARG A 129 -7.67 -10.98 24.53
C ARG A 129 -8.64 -11.75 23.65
N LEU A 130 -8.84 -11.23 22.45
CA LEU A 130 -9.45 -11.90 21.33
C LEU A 130 -8.37 -12.20 20.30
N TYR A 131 -8.25 -13.45 19.89
CA TYR A 131 -7.34 -13.85 18.84
C TYR A 131 -7.90 -15.01 18.02
N PHE A 132 -7.87 -14.86 16.70
CA PHE A 132 -8.09 -15.97 15.80
C PHE A 132 -7.23 -15.85 14.54
N TYR A 133 -6.94 -16.99 13.91
CA TYR A 133 -6.21 -17.14 12.66
C TYR A 133 -6.81 -18.32 11.88
N LEU A 134 -7.52 -18.05 10.79
CA LEU A 134 -8.35 -19.02 10.07
C LEU A 134 -8.18 -18.88 8.57
N ASP A 135 -8.53 -19.94 7.80
CA ASP A 135 -8.65 -19.84 6.34
C ASP A 135 -9.52 -18.64 5.97
N GLY A 136 -9.05 -17.84 5.04
CA GLY A 136 -9.69 -16.61 4.62
C GLY A 136 -10.95 -16.87 3.80
N ASP A 137 -11.90 -15.95 3.93
CA ASP A 137 -13.03 -15.79 3.04
C ASP A 137 -13.02 -14.36 2.51
N PRO A 138 -12.68 -14.13 1.22
CA PRO A 138 -12.58 -12.79 0.65
C PRO A 138 -13.92 -12.02 0.66
N GLU A 139 -15.05 -12.70 0.89
CA GLU A 139 -16.37 -12.11 0.98
C GLU A 139 -16.88 -12.00 2.43
N ALA A 140 -16.06 -12.33 3.43
CA ALA A 140 -16.48 -12.22 4.84
C ALA A 140 -16.96 -10.81 5.19
N GLU A 141 -18.20 -10.70 5.68
CA GLU A 141 -18.85 -9.40 5.92
C GLU A 141 -18.09 -8.55 6.95
N TRP A 142 -17.54 -9.16 8.00
CA TRP A 142 -16.82 -8.44 9.03
C TRP A 142 -15.56 -7.72 8.50
N SER A 143 -14.80 -8.37 7.62
CA SER A 143 -13.60 -7.77 7.03
C SER A 143 -13.95 -6.63 6.08
N GLY A 144 -15.10 -6.74 5.37
CA GLY A 144 -15.65 -5.65 4.58
C GLY A 144 -16.07 -4.45 5.41
N ALA A 145 -16.69 -4.70 6.57
CA ALA A 145 -17.08 -3.65 7.50
C ALA A 145 -15.87 -2.91 8.07
N LEU A 146 -14.82 -3.65 8.48
CA LEU A 146 -13.57 -3.05 8.96
C LEU A 146 -12.87 -2.25 7.86
N LEU A 147 -12.73 -2.81 6.65
CA LEU A 147 -12.09 -2.11 5.54
C LEU A 147 -12.81 -0.80 5.21
N LYS A 148 -14.14 -0.85 5.08
CA LYS A 148 -14.95 0.34 4.83
C LYS A 148 -14.74 1.38 5.93
N PHE A 149 -14.82 0.98 7.18
CA PHE A 149 -14.66 1.87 8.32
C PHE A 149 -13.25 2.49 8.35
N PHE A 150 -12.20 1.71 8.18
CA PHE A 150 -10.84 2.25 8.19
C PHE A 150 -10.57 3.19 7.02
N ARG A 151 -11.13 2.93 5.84
CA ARG A 151 -11.07 3.88 4.72
C ARG A 151 -11.76 5.20 5.06
N GLU A 152 -12.92 5.16 5.72
CA GLU A 152 -13.60 6.37 6.18
C GLU A 152 -12.75 7.13 7.22
N VAL A 153 -12.08 6.41 8.14
CA VAL A 153 -11.17 7.02 9.12
C VAL A 153 -9.97 7.67 8.44
N PHE A 154 -9.33 6.99 7.50
CA PHE A 154 -8.23 7.55 6.73
C PHE A 154 -8.67 8.76 5.90
N ALA A 155 -9.84 8.71 5.29
CA ALA A 155 -10.38 9.83 4.52
C ALA A 155 -10.61 11.09 5.38
N VAL A 156 -10.97 10.92 6.66
CA VAL A 156 -11.27 12.04 7.56
C VAL A 156 -10.03 12.53 8.32
N ASN A 157 -9.18 11.61 8.78
CA ASN A 157 -8.12 11.92 9.73
C ASN A 157 -6.71 11.68 9.18
N GLY A 158 -6.58 10.82 8.18
CA GLY A 158 -5.30 10.29 7.76
C GLY A 158 -4.54 11.17 6.81
N HIS A 159 -5.26 11.93 6.05
CA HIS A 159 -4.62 12.76 5.04
C HIS A 159 -5.49 13.97 4.80
N PRO A 160 -4.95 15.17 4.96
CA PRO A 160 -5.60 16.32 4.41
C PRO A 160 -5.73 16.05 2.91
N GLN A 161 -6.92 15.67 2.45
CA GLN A 161 -7.24 15.57 1.03
C GLN A 161 -7.06 16.92 0.33
N VAL A 162 -6.93 17.98 1.13
CA VAL A 162 -6.57 19.32 0.71
C VAL A 162 -5.55 19.83 1.70
N LEU A 163 -4.34 20.07 1.26
CA LEU A 163 -3.38 20.84 2.04
C LEU A 163 -4.00 22.21 2.33
N PRO A 164 -4.07 22.67 3.61
CA PRO A 164 -4.45 24.04 3.87
C PRO A 164 -3.59 24.97 3.02
N PRO A 165 -4.16 25.94 2.30
CA PRO A 165 -3.39 26.82 1.40
C PRO A 165 -2.32 27.65 2.12
N GLU A 166 -2.36 27.70 3.45
CA GLU A 166 -1.47 28.48 4.30
C GLU A 166 -0.23 27.72 4.77
N GLU A 167 -0.18 26.40 4.64
CA GLU A 167 1.00 25.63 5.03
C GLU A 167 2.05 25.59 3.92
N SER A 168 3.28 26.01 4.26
CA SER A 168 4.41 25.93 3.34
C SER A 168 4.96 24.51 3.33
N TYR A 169 4.41 23.64 2.49
CA TYR A 169 4.99 22.33 2.29
C TYR A 169 6.34 22.43 1.58
N VAL A 170 7.31 21.75 2.13
CA VAL A 170 8.60 21.54 1.49
C VAL A 170 8.58 20.12 0.97
N PHE A 171 8.46 19.96 -0.34
CA PHE A 171 8.55 18.63 -0.97
C PHE A 171 10.00 18.14 -0.96
N THR A 172 10.16 16.86 -0.71
CA THR A 172 11.44 16.14 -0.73
C THR A 172 11.43 15.02 -1.75
N ARG A 173 10.25 14.66 -2.27
CA ARG A 173 10.08 13.63 -3.29
C ARG A 173 8.88 13.93 -4.19
N PHE A 174 9.07 13.67 -5.48
CA PHE A 174 8.02 13.65 -6.47
C PHE A 174 8.30 12.50 -7.45
N ASP A 175 7.43 11.51 -7.47
CA ASP A 175 7.47 10.44 -8.45
C ASP A 175 6.21 10.54 -9.32
N PHE A 176 6.35 10.28 -10.61
CA PHE A 176 5.26 10.21 -11.57
C PHE A 176 5.51 9.10 -12.57
N ALA A 177 4.52 8.27 -12.81
CA ALA A 177 4.62 7.17 -13.76
C ALA A 177 3.33 7.05 -14.58
N PHE A 178 3.47 6.66 -15.83
CA PHE A 178 2.34 6.39 -16.73
C PHE A 178 2.76 5.40 -17.82
N ASN A 179 1.79 4.81 -18.52
CA ASN A 179 2.04 4.12 -19.76
C ASN A 179 1.38 4.84 -20.94
N GLU A 180 1.95 4.66 -22.11
CA GLU A 180 1.43 5.12 -23.38
C GLU A 180 1.54 3.97 -24.39
N GLY A 181 0.42 3.29 -24.61
CA GLY A 181 0.42 2.02 -25.32
C GLY A 181 1.25 0.98 -24.55
N GLU A 182 2.23 0.39 -25.22
CA GLU A 182 3.11 -0.64 -24.65
C GLU A 182 4.39 -0.07 -24.00
N THR A 183 4.49 1.25 -23.89
CA THR A 183 5.66 1.91 -23.28
C THR A 183 5.30 2.47 -21.90
N PHE A 184 6.12 2.12 -20.92
CA PHE A 184 6.04 2.62 -19.56
C PHE A 184 7.07 3.72 -19.33
N TYR A 185 6.64 4.80 -18.70
CA TYR A 185 7.46 5.95 -18.30
C TYR A 185 7.42 6.12 -16.81
N SER A 186 8.57 6.31 -16.19
CA SER A 186 8.69 6.62 -14.77
C SER A 186 9.71 7.74 -14.55
N TYR A 187 9.31 8.73 -13.79
CA TYR A 187 10.15 9.83 -13.31
C TYR A 187 10.11 9.81 -11.79
N GLY A 188 11.24 9.93 -11.14
CA GLY A 188 11.24 9.88 -9.68
C GLY A 188 12.51 10.39 -9.04
N ASN A 189 12.50 10.45 -7.71
CA ASN A 189 13.67 10.79 -6.92
C ASN A 189 14.28 9.53 -6.34
N ILE A 190 15.58 9.33 -6.55
CA ILE A 190 16.36 8.24 -5.96
C ILE A 190 17.50 8.77 -5.11
N LEU A 191 17.92 7.98 -4.14
CA LEU A 191 19.10 8.28 -3.31
C LEU A 191 20.30 7.55 -3.88
N MET A 192 21.32 8.31 -4.28
CA MET A 192 22.58 7.80 -4.80
C MET A 192 23.71 8.00 -3.78
N PRO A 193 24.69 7.10 -3.70
CA PRO A 193 25.84 7.27 -2.82
C PRO A 193 26.65 8.52 -3.16
N GLY A 194 26.87 9.41 -2.20
CA GLY A 194 27.76 10.58 -2.35
C GLY A 194 29.22 10.24 -2.02
N LYS A 195 30.12 11.20 -2.21
CA LYS A 195 31.59 10.99 -2.04
C LYS A 195 32.03 10.60 -0.62
N ASP A 196 31.28 10.98 0.40
CA ASP A 196 31.70 10.84 1.82
C ASP A 196 30.72 9.96 2.62
N THR A 197 30.20 8.89 2.07
CA THR A 197 29.17 8.02 2.68
C THR A 197 27.79 8.67 2.88
N ASP A 198 27.64 9.91 2.53
CA ASP A 198 26.34 10.56 2.49
C ASP A 198 25.56 10.17 1.25
N TYR A 199 24.23 10.22 1.33
CA TYR A 199 23.38 10.01 0.18
C TYR A 199 22.94 11.36 -0.39
N ILE A 200 22.94 11.45 -1.71
CA ILE A 200 22.40 12.60 -2.44
C ILE A 200 21.13 12.21 -3.17
N THR A 201 20.18 13.14 -3.23
CA THR A 201 18.97 12.95 -4.01
C THR A 201 19.26 13.26 -5.48
N CYS A 202 18.94 12.32 -6.35
CA CYS A 202 19.03 12.46 -7.80
C CYS A 202 17.64 12.34 -8.42
N LEU A 203 17.48 12.83 -9.64
CA LEU A 203 16.35 12.56 -10.50
C LEU A 203 16.66 11.34 -11.37
N HIS A 204 15.66 10.47 -11.51
CA HIS A 204 15.75 9.26 -12.29
C HIS A 204 14.61 9.22 -13.31
N LYS A 205 14.92 8.97 -14.56
CA LYS A 205 13.97 8.71 -15.65
C LYS A 205 14.20 7.29 -16.14
N TYR A 206 13.13 6.51 -16.14
CA TYR A 206 13.13 5.15 -16.67
C TYR A 206 12.03 5.00 -17.71
N VAL A 207 12.40 4.51 -18.89
CA VAL A 207 11.48 4.22 -20.00
C VAL A 207 11.68 2.78 -20.41
N TRP A 208 10.60 2.02 -20.47
CA TRP A 208 10.62 0.62 -20.86
C TRP A 208 9.49 0.32 -21.84
N SER A 209 9.79 -0.44 -22.91
CA SER A 209 8.81 -0.83 -23.92
C SER A 209 8.73 -2.35 -24.06
N LEU A 210 7.52 -2.89 -24.21
CA LEU A 210 7.28 -4.32 -24.48
C LEU A 210 7.79 -4.72 -25.88
N ASP A 211 7.75 -3.81 -26.85
CA ASP A 211 8.03 -4.11 -28.27
C ASP A 211 9.50 -3.94 -28.68
N GLY A 212 10.36 -3.45 -27.81
CA GLY A 212 11.70 -3.11 -28.26
C GLY A 212 12.78 -2.99 -27.19
N PRO A 213 14.02 -2.85 -27.62
CA PRO A 213 15.15 -2.66 -26.73
C PRO A 213 15.30 -1.21 -26.23
N GLU A 214 14.27 -0.38 -26.37
CA GLU A 214 14.30 1.00 -25.91
C GLU A 214 14.11 1.02 -24.39
N GLU A 215 15.23 0.85 -23.70
CA GLU A 215 15.37 1.05 -22.29
C GLU A 215 16.19 2.33 -22.10
N GLU A 216 15.57 3.38 -21.58
CA GLU A 216 16.25 4.59 -21.15
C GLU A 216 16.31 4.58 -19.63
N ASP A 217 17.50 4.56 -19.08
CA ASP A 217 17.76 4.62 -17.64
C ASP A 217 18.74 5.78 -17.40
N LEU A 218 18.19 6.94 -17.06
CA LEU A 218 18.95 8.17 -16.91
C LEU A 218 18.83 8.73 -15.50
N THR A 219 19.95 8.96 -14.86
CA THR A 219 20.04 9.57 -13.54
C THR A 219 20.81 10.88 -13.62
N ILE A 220 20.23 11.95 -13.11
CA ILE A 220 20.85 13.28 -13.10
C ILE A 220 20.79 13.90 -11.69
N MET A 221 21.62 14.90 -11.46
CA MET A 221 21.55 15.72 -10.23
C MET A 221 20.24 16.52 -10.18
N VAL A 222 19.65 16.65 -8.99
CA VAL A 222 18.50 17.52 -8.80
C VAL A 222 18.90 18.98 -9.03
N PRO A 223 18.30 19.68 -9.99
CA PRO A 223 18.65 21.08 -10.25
C PRO A 223 18.14 21.99 -9.12
N ASP A 224 18.82 23.12 -8.96
CA ASP A 224 18.42 24.16 -8.00
C ASP A 224 16.97 24.62 -8.25
N GLY A 225 16.18 24.70 -7.17
CA GLY A 225 14.78 25.13 -7.24
C GLY A 225 13.79 24.08 -7.73
N TYR A 226 14.22 22.85 -8.02
CA TYR A 226 13.36 21.77 -8.49
C TYR A 226 12.11 21.58 -7.63
N PHE A 227 12.26 21.41 -6.33
CA PHE A 227 11.11 21.19 -5.44
C PHE A 227 10.17 22.39 -5.30
N ALA A 228 10.68 23.62 -5.52
CA ALA A 228 9.81 24.78 -5.61
C ALA A 228 8.92 24.74 -6.86
N ARG A 229 9.47 24.29 -7.99
CA ARG A 229 8.72 24.07 -9.24
C ARG A 229 7.77 22.88 -9.13
N VAL A 230 8.16 21.82 -8.44
CA VAL A 230 7.24 20.70 -8.11
C VAL A 230 6.02 21.22 -7.34
N LYS A 231 6.22 22.11 -6.37
CA LYS A 231 5.10 22.71 -5.64
C LYS A 231 4.15 23.48 -6.56
N GLU A 232 4.68 24.32 -7.45
CA GLU A 232 3.85 25.02 -8.45
C GLU A 232 3.08 24.03 -9.34
N LEU A 233 3.74 22.96 -9.81
CA LEU A 233 3.10 21.93 -10.63
C LEU A 233 1.98 21.21 -9.89
N VAL A 234 2.20 20.86 -8.61
CA VAL A 234 1.20 20.22 -7.75
C VAL A 234 -0.05 21.09 -7.60
N GLU A 235 0.15 22.40 -7.38
CA GLU A 235 -0.93 23.39 -7.29
C GLU A 235 -1.65 23.57 -8.65
N GLU A 236 -0.90 23.73 -9.75
CA GLU A 236 -1.46 23.90 -11.10
C GLU A 236 -2.24 22.68 -11.61
N CYS A 237 -1.84 21.49 -11.19
CA CYS A 237 -2.48 20.22 -11.54
C CYS A 237 -3.54 19.78 -10.55
N ASN A 238 -3.68 20.47 -9.43
CA ASN A 238 -4.57 20.11 -8.31
C ASN A 238 -4.37 18.65 -7.87
N LEU A 239 -3.10 18.20 -7.77
CA LEU A 239 -2.79 16.79 -7.49
C LEU A 239 -3.34 16.30 -6.15
N TYR A 240 -3.60 17.21 -5.21
CA TYR A 240 -4.20 16.84 -3.93
C TYR A 240 -5.61 16.29 -4.07
N GLU A 241 -6.42 16.81 -4.99
CA GLU A 241 -7.77 16.30 -5.26
C GLU A 241 -7.75 14.96 -6.01
N LEU A 242 -6.63 14.67 -6.67
CA LEU A 242 -6.41 13.41 -7.40
C LEU A 242 -5.78 12.32 -6.53
N THR A 243 -5.57 12.58 -5.24
CA THR A 243 -5.08 11.57 -4.30
C THR A 243 -6.18 10.54 -4.02
N ASN A 244 -5.95 9.28 -4.31
CA ASN A 244 -6.92 8.20 -4.07
C ASN A 244 -6.42 7.12 -3.11
N TRP A 245 -5.17 7.23 -2.61
CA TRP A 245 -4.55 6.29 -1.67
C TRP A 245 -4.53 4.83 -2.17
N SER A 246 -4.81 4.60 -3.43
CA SER A 246 -4.61 3.31 -4.04
C SER A 246 -3.10 3.09 -4.17
N ILE A 247 -2.55 2.28 -3.30
CA ILE A 247 -1.14 1.97 -3.28
C ILE A 247 -0.91 0.81 -4.22
N MET A 248 -0.40 1.08 -5.39
CA MET A 248 -0.05 0.16 -6.47
C MET A 248 -1.21 -0.73 -6.93
N PRO A 249 -1.49 -0.78 -8.21
CA PRO A 249 -2.28 -1.87 -8.75
C PRO A 249 -1.60 -3.20 -8.36
N PRO A 250 -2.36 -4.23 -8.00
CA PRO A 250 -1.86 -5.48 -7.44
C PRO A 250 -0.93 -6.24 -8.38
N THR A 251 -1.13 -6.07 -9.66
CA THR A 251 -0.31 -6.64 -10.72
C THR A 251 -0.18 -5.60 -11.83
N PHE A 252 0.92 -4.88 -11.79
CA PHE A 252 1.32 -4.09 -12.93
C PHE A 252 1.63 -5.06 -14.09
N HIS A 253 0.73 -5.13 -15.05
CA HIS A 253 0.98 -5.70 -16.36
C HIS A 253 1.11 -4.54 -17.35
N PRO A 254 2.34 -4.07 -17.63
CA PRO A 254 2.55 -3.06 -18.66
C PRO A 254 1.94 -3.55 -19.96
N GLY A 255 1.02 -2.77 -20.54
CA GLY A 255 0.47 -3.05 -21.86
C GLY A 255 -1.03 -3.36 -21.94
N ASP A 256 -1.71 -3.67 -20.86
CA ASP A 256 -3.13 -4.07 -20.93
C ASP A 256 -4.12 -2.92 -20.68
N ALA A 257 -3.73 -1.86 -19.99
CA ALA A 257 -4.59 -0.71 -19.73
C ALA A 257 -3.77 0.58 -19.57
N ASP A 258 -4.40 1.71 -19.81
CA ASP A 258 -3.83 3.01 -19.43
C ASP A 258 -3.60 3.06 -17.94
N TYR A 259 -2.47 3.63 -17.54
CA TYR A 259 -2.03 3.69 -16.15
C TYR A 259 -1.42 5.05 -15.83
N TYR A 260 -1.73 5.58 -14.64
CA TYR A 260 -1.14 6.80 -14.11
C TYR A 260 -0.90 6.64 -12.62
N GLY A 261 0.27 7.10 -12.17
CA GLY A 261 0.60 7.09 -10.76
C GLY A 261 1.46 8.27 -10.37
N PHE A 262 1.25 8.81 -9.18
CA PHE A 262 2.12 9.80 -8.59
C PHE A 262 2.30 9.58 -7.09
N THR A 263 3.45 10.01 -6.58
CA THR A 263 3.76 10.06 -5.16
C THR A 263 4.48 11.36 -4.85
N LEU A 264 4.03 12.01 -3.80
CA LEU A 264 4.64 13.22 -3.23
C LEU A 264 5.02 12.93 -1.78
N GLU A 265 6.19 13.39 -1.36
CA GLU A 265 6.61 13.33 0.04
C GLU A 265 7.09 14.71 0.50
N THR A 266 6.77 15.04 1.72
CA THR A 266 7.16 16.32 2.36
C THR A 266 8.25 16.12 3.40
N ALA A 267 8.98 17.18 3.73
CA ALA A 267 10.08 17.15 4.69
C ALA A 267 9.64 16.75 6.12
N ASP A 268 8.36 16.86 6.44
CA ASP A 268 7.77 16.42 7.70
C ASP A 268 7.27 14.95 7.64
N GLY A 269 7.57 14.23 6.54
CA GLY A 269 7.28 12.80 6.37
C GLY A 269 5.87 12.48 5.90
N ARG A 270 5.05 13.48 5.54
CA ARG A 270 3.74 13.21 4.93
C ARG A 270 3.91 12.74 3.50
N GLN A 271 3.07 11.81 3.10
CA GLN A 271 3.08 11.23 1.76
C GLN A 271 1.70 11.33 1.13
N PHE A 272 1.64 11.66 -0.15
CA PHE A 272 0.43 11.79 -0.96
C PHE A 272 0.60 10.97 -2.22
N SER A 273 -0.38 10.15 -2.56
CA SER A 273 -0.31 9.35 -3.78
C SER A 273 -1.68 9.17 -4.43
N GLY A 274 -1.66 9.01 -5.73
CA GLY A 274 -2.81 8.62 -6.52
C GLY A 274 -2.36 7.62 -7.58
N TRP A 275 -3.13 6.53 -7.73
CA TRP A 275 -2.84 5.46 -8.67
C TRP A 275 -4.13 5.08 -9.39
N TYR A 276 -4.10 5.13 -10.70
CA TYR A 276 -5.27 4.95 -11.55
C TYR A 276 -4.95 4.00 -12.69
N GLU A 277 -5.87 3.12 -13.02
CA GLU A 277 -5.73 2.12 -14.08
C GLU A 277 -7.04 1.96 -14.84
N GLY A 278 -6.96 1.86 -16.17
CA GLY A 278 -8.10 1.56 -17.03
C GLY A 278 -9.25 2.56 -16.90
N GLY A 279 -10.46 2.07 -16.65
CA GLY A 279 -11.67 2.88 -16.61
C GLY A 279 -11.81 3.81 -15.38
N GLU A 280 -10.91 3.71 -14.41
CA GLU A 280 -10.92 4.53 -13.19
C GLU A 280 -10.09 5.82 -13.32
N ILE A 281 -9.41 6.02 -14.45
CA ILE A 281 -8.54 7.17 -14.68
C ILE A 281 -9.39 8.45 -14.76
N PRO A 282 -9.14 9.45 -13.87
CA PRO A 282 -9.80 10.74 -13.98
C PRO A 282 -9.50 11.41 -15.33
N PRO A 283 -10.48 12.06 -15.97
CA PRO A 283 -10.28 12.72 -17.27
C PRO A 283 -9.15 13.78 -17.27
N GLU A 284 -8.86 14.34 -16.10
CA GLU A 284 -7.82 15.35 -15.89
C GLU A 284 -6.40 14.78 -16.00
N MET A 285 -6.20 13.46 -15.80
CA MET A 285 -4.86 12.86 -15.74
C MET A 285 -4.05 13.01 -17.01
N ASN A 286 -4.69 13.07 -18.18
CA ASN A 286 -3.99 13.37 -19.43
C ASN A 286 -3.36 14.77 -19.42
N ALA A 287 -4.10 15.76 -18.94
CA ALA A 287 -3.57 17.13 -18.80
C ALA A 287 -2.47 17.21 -17.75
N VAL A 288 -2.58 16.44 -16.66
CA VAL A 288 -1.52 16.29 -15.66
C VAL A 288 -0.27 15.70 -16.29
N LYS A 289 -0.38 14.59 -17.04
CA LYS A 289 0.73 13.95 -17.76
C LYS A 289 1.45 14.97 -18.66
N GLU A 290 0.71 15.68 -19.51
CA GLU A 290 1.29 16.67 -20.42
C GLU A 290 2.11 17.74 -19.68
N LYS A 291 1.60 18.25 -18.54
CA LYS A 291 2.32 19.25 -17.73
C LYS A 291 3.55 18.66 -17.03
N VAL A 292 3.44 17.45 -16.48
CA VAL A 292 4.56 16.76 -15.81
C VAL A 292 5.67 16.47 -16.81
N VAL A 293 5.36 15.93 -17.98
CA VAL A 293 6.33 15.66 -19.04
C VAL A 293 6.97 16.96 -19.52
N ALA A 294 6.19 18.00 -19.80
CA ALA A 294 6.71 19.30 -20.21
C ALA A 294 7.61 19.97 -19.13
N PHE A 295 7.41 19.62 -17.87
CA PHE A 295 8.27 20.08 -16.78
C PHE A 295 9.55 19.26 -16.64
N LEU A 296 9.47 17.91 -16.75
CA LEU A 296 10.57 17.02 -16.45
C LEU A 296 11.50 16.77 -17.65
N ASP A 297 10.97 16.60 -18.85
CA ASP A 297 11.81 16.28 -20.03
C ASP A 297 12.93 17.30 -20.29
N PRO A 298 12.69 18.62 -20.26
CA PRO A 298 13.78 19.59 -20.43
C PRO A 298 14.86 19.48 -19.34
N ILE A 299 14.47 19.08 -18.11
CA ILE A 299 15.43 18.90 -17.01
C ILE A 299 16.37 17.70 -17.31
N PHE A 300 15.84 16.63 -17.88
CA PHE A 300 16.64 15.48 -18.27
C PHE A 300 17.47 15.72 -19.55
N GLU A 301 16.98 16.54 -20.47
CA GLU A 301 17.73 16.92 -21.68
C GLU A 301 18.93 17.83 -21.38
N GLU A 302 18.81 18.74 -20.41
CA GLU A 302 19.84 19.71 -20.04
C GLU A 302 20.69 19.29 -18.85
N GLY A 303 20.24 18.28 -18.08
CA GLY A 303 20.88 17.80 -16.86
C GLY A 303 22.23 17.13 -17.11
N GLU A 304 23.16 17.33 -16.18
CA GLU A 304 24.40 16.55 -16.16
C GLU A 304 24.12 15.13 -15.62
N GLU A 305 24.48 14.14 -16.42
CA GLU A 305 24.37 12.73 -16.03
C GLU A 305 25.18 12.49 -14.75
N TYR A 306 24.54 11.85 -13.76
CA TYR A 306 25.23 11.46 -12.53
C TYR A 306 26.22 10.33 -12.85
N SER A 307 27.48 10.61 -12.77
CA SER A 307 28.53 9.59 -12.83
C SER A 307 29.07 9.34 -11.41
N ALA A 308 28.90 8.13 -10.94
CA ALA A 308 29.50 7.67 -9.68
C ALA A 308 31.01 7.36 -9.87
N ASP A 309 31.76 8.24 -10.54
CA ASP A 309 33.22 8.12 -10.62
C ASP A 309 33.83 8.37 -9.22
N PHE A 310 33.81 7.32 -8.43
CA PHE A 310 34.61 7.24 -7.21
C PHE A 310 36.06 6.96 -7.60
N GLU A 311 36.83 7.99 -8.00
CA GLU A 311 38.28 7.92 -7.97
C GLU A 311 38.84 8.20 -6.58
#